data_95ea58678a66de02df9a34e857d123bd
#
_entry.id   95ea58678a66de02df9a34e857d123bd
#
_cell.length_a   1.000
_cell.length_b   1.000
_cell.length_c   1.000
_cell.angle_alpha   90.00
_cell.angle_beta   90.00
_cell.angle_gamma   90.00
#
_symmetry.space_group_name_H-M   'P 1'
#
loop_
_entity.id
_entity.type
_entity.pdbx_description
1 polymer ?
#
loop_
_entity_poly.entity_id
_entity_poly.type
_entity_poly.pdbx_seq_one_letter_code
_entity_poly.pdbx_strand_id
1 'polypeptide(L)'
;MKKTIIITGADGGMGTEISREAARKGYHVVMLCRTREGGEERKSQLIQETGNTDLEVFPVELSSMKAVADTADKLLARNPSIDLLMNNAGTMSPHFIQTEDGFEQTTAVNYLAPYLLTRKLLPNMHAGSRIVSMVSCTYQIGHIGPHFFTNGRESDSYWRIPVYSNTKLALWLFTRELSERLRQRHISVNAADPGIVSTGIIPVSYTHLRAHET
;
A
#
# COMPACT_ATOMS: atom_id res chain seq x y z
N MET A 1 -10.37 -17.78 -16.45
CA MET A 1 -10.87 -16.47 -16.01
C MET A 1 -9.71 -15.48 -15.97
N LYS A 2 -9.97 -14.21 -16.22
CA LYS A 2 -9.00 -13.14 -16.15
C LYS A 2 -8.65 -12.88 -14.67
N LYS A 3 -7.37 -12.67 -14.35
CA LYS A 3 -6.95 -12.40 -12.97
C LYS A 3 -7.27 -10.97 -12.57
N THR A 4 -7.75 -10.78 -11.34
CA THR A 4 -8.04 -9.48 -10.75
C THR A 4 -6.92 -9.09 -9.79
N ILE A 5 -6.34 -7.91 -10.00
CA ILE A 5 -5.29 -7.35 -9.17
C ILE A 5 -5.73 -6.01 -8.60
N ILE A 6 -5.67 -5.85 -7.30
CA ILE A 6 -5.96 -4.60 -6.58
C ILE A 6 -4.65 -3.99 -6.09
N ILE A 7 -4.39 -2.72 -6.43
CA ILE A 7 -3.12 -2.04 -6.11
C ILE A 7 -3.42 -0.72 -5.42
N THR A 8 -2.91 -0.52 -4.19
CA THR A 8 -3.00 0.77 -3.51
C THR A 8 -1.87 1.70 -3.93
N GLY A 9 -2.15 3.01 -4.10
CA GLY A 9 -1.19 4.00 -4.60
C GLY A 9 -0.76 3.68 -6.03
N ALA A 10 -1.69 3.23 -6.86
CA ALA A 10 -1.45 2.78 -8.23
C ALA A 10 -0.99 3.90 -9.19
N ASP A 11 -1.24 5.15 -8.83
CA ASP A 11 -0.82 6.36 -9.54
C ASP A 11 0.57 6.87 -9.11
N GLY A 12 1.14 6.33 -8.03
CA GLY A 12 2.50 6.65 -7.57
C GLY A 12 3.59 5.95 -8.39
N GLY A 13 4.87 6.32 -8.18
CA GLY A 13 6.00 5.80 -8.98
C GLY A 13 6.02 4.27 -9.11
N MET A 14 6.18 3.54 -8.00
CA MET A 14 6.18 2.06 -8.01
C MET A 14 4.81 1.49 -8.37
N GLY A 15 3.72 2.09 -7.86
CA GLY A 15 2.36 1.62 -8.15
C GLY A 15 2.05 1.66 -9.64
N THR A 16 2.53 2.67 -10.36
CA THR A 16 2.41 2.76 -11.82
C THR A 16 3.13 1.62 -12.54
N GLU A 17 4.37 1.30 -12.13
CA GLU A 17 5.13 0.20 -12.75
C GLU A 17 4.47 -1.17 -12.49
N ILE A 18 3.99 -1.39 -11.27
CA ILE A 18 3.24 -2.60 -10.91
C ILE A 18 1.95 -2.70 -11.74
N SER A 19 1.22 -1.59 -11.88
CA SER A 19 0.00 -1.53 -12.69
C SER A 19 0.29 -1.78 -14.17
N ARG A 20 1.39 -1.23 -14.69
CA ARG A 20 1.86 -1.44 -16.06
C ARG A 20 2.14 -2.91 -16.35
N GLU A 21 2.90 -3.56 -15.49
CA GLU A 21 3.20 -4.99 -15.63
C GLU A 21 1.95 -5.87 -15.55
N ALA A 22 1.03 -5.55 -14.64
CA ALA A 22 -0.23 -6.25 -14.53
C ALA A 22 -1.10 -6.07 -15.79
N ALA A 23 -1.15 -4.84 -16.32
CA ALA A 23 -1.87 -4.52 -17.55
C ALA A 23 -1.28 -5.23 -18.77
N ARG A 24 0.07 -5.27 -18.93
CA ARG A 24 0.75 -6.01 -19.99
C ARG A 24 0.44 -7.50 -19.98
N LYS A 25 0.24 -8.08 -18.79
CA LYS A 25 -0.18 -9.48 -18.63
C LYS A 25 -1.67 -9.71 -18.91
N GLY A 26 -2.39 -8.67 -19.29
CA GLY A 26 -3.80 -8.74 -19.61
C GLY A 26 -4.72 -8.92 -18.40
N TYR A 27 -4.28 -8.56 -17.20
CA TYR A 27 -5.08 -8.67 -15.97
C TYR A 27 -6.13 -7.55 -15.88
N HIS A 28 -7.20 -7.80 -15.14
CA HIS A 28 -8.08 -6.74 -14.64
C HIS A 28 -7.36 -5.99 -13.52
N VAL A 29 -7.08 -4.71 -13.71
CA VAL A 29 -6.28 -3.89 -12.77
C VAL A 29 -7.18 -2.88 -12.07
N VAL A 30 -7.39 -3.08 -10.78
CA VAL A 30 -8.12 -2.15 -9.91
C VAL A 30 -7.11 -1.22 -9.23
N MET A 31 -7.13 0.03 -9.64
CA MET A 31 -6.20 1.08 -9.23
C MET A 31 -6.81 1.89 -8.09
N LEU A 32 -6.33 1.70 -6.84
CA LEU A 32 -6.71 2.54 -5.71
C LEU A 32 -5.77 3.74 -5.66
N CYS A 33 -6.30 4.91 -5.95
CA CYS A 33 -5.57 6.17 -6.06
C CYS A 33 -6.11 7.20 -5.06
N ARG A 34 -5.28 8.19 -4.69
CA ARG A 34 -5.75 9.23 -3.76
C ARG A 34 -6.80 10.13 -4.40
N THR A 35 -6.60 10.53 -5.65
CA THR A 35 -7.55 11.36 -6.40
C THR A 35 -8.07 10.61 -7.63
N ARG A 36 -9.30 10.93 -8.05
CA ARG A 36 -9.86 10.38 -9.28
C ARG A 36 -9.11 10.88 -10.50
N GLU A 37 -8.78 12.16 -10.52
CA GLU A 37 -8.11 12.83 -11.65
C GLU A 37 -6.75 12.20 -11.93
N GLY A 38 -5.88 12.08 -10.91
CA GLY A 38 -4.56 11.45 -11.05
C GLY A 38 -4.65 9.97 -11.44
N GLY A 39 -5.65 9.27 -10.90
CA GLY A 39 -5.91 7.87 -11.26
C GLY A 39 -6.33 7.70 -12.72
N GLU A 40 -7.27 8.52 -13.22
CA GLU A 40 -7.77 8.44 -14.62
C GLU A 40 -6.69 8.88 -15.63
N GLU A 41 -5.87 9.88 -15.29
CA GLU A 41 -4.71 10.27 -16.10
C GLU A 41 -3.75 9.09 -16.24
N ARG A 42 -3.38 8.47 -15.13
CA ARG A 42 -2.47 7.32 -15.13
C ARG A 42 -3.05 6.12 -15.86
N LYS A 43 -4.32 5.82 -15.65
CA LYS A 43 -5.04 4.77 -16.38
C LYS A 43 -4.99 4.99 -17.89
N SER A 44 -5.24 6.22 -18.35
CA SER A 44 -5.20 6.57 -19.79
C SER A 44 -3.83 6.31 -20.39
N GLN A 45 -2.75 6.69 -19.69
CA GLN A 45 -1.37 6.40 -20.10
C GLN A 45 -1.11 4.89 -20.19
N LEU A 46 -1.52 4.13 -19.17
CA LEU A 46 -1.34 2.68 -19.13
C LEU A 46 -2.09 1.96 -20.25
N ILE A 47 -3.31 2.41 -20.60
CA ILE A 47 -4.06 1.89 -21.74
C ILE A 47 -3.30 2.13 -23.05
N GLN A 48 -2.77 3.33 -23.27
CA GLN A 48 -1.97 3.65 -24.46
C GLN A 48 -0.71 2.79 -24.57
N GLU A 49 -0.02 2.56 -23.45
CA GLU A 49 1.25 1.84 -23.42
C GLU A 49 1.09 0.30 -23.51
N THR A 50 -0.02 -0.24 -23.02
CA THR A 50 -0.19 -1.69 -22.86
C THR A 50 -1.26 -2.29 -23.77
N GLY A 51 -2.15 -1.45 -24.30
CA GLY A 51 -3.34 -1.90 -25.06
C GLY A 51 -4.43 -2.54 -24.20
N ASN A 52 -4.21 -2.71 -22.89
CA ASN A 52 -5.21 -3.27 -21.99
C ASN A 52 -6.19 -2.18 -21.54
N THR A 53 -7.46 -2.33 -21.86
CA THR A 53 -8.53 -1.39 -21.48
C THR A 53 -9.23 -1.79 -20.19
N ASP A 54 -8.87 -2.92 -19.57
CA ASP A 54 -9.52 -3.46 -18.37
C ASP A 54 -8.84 -2.94 -17.09
N LEU A 55 -8.84 -1.62 -16.96
CA LEU A 55 -8.34 -0.90 -15.80
C LEU A 55 -9.48 -0.09 -15.17
N GLU A 56 -9.62 -0.15 -13.85
CA GLU A 56 -10.63 0.59 -13.09
C GLU A 56 -9.99 1.45 -12.01
N VAL A 57 -10.46 2.69 -11.83
CA VAL A 57 -9.94 3.64 -10.82
C VAL A 57 -10.94 3.79 -9.69
N PHE A 58 -10.47 3.58 -8.46
CA PHE A 58 -11.19 3.86 -7.22
C PHE A 58 -10.43 4.91 -6.41
N PRO A 59 -10.97 6.12 -6.27
CA PRO A 59 -10.40 7.10 -5.36
C PRO A 59 -10.63 6.68 -3.91
N VAL A 60 -9.57 6.73 -3.09
CA VAL A 60 -9.65 6.40 -1.66
C VAL A 60 -8.65 7.22 -0.85
N GLU A 61 -9.14 7.85 0.23
CA GLU A 61 -8.28 8.46 1.23
C GLU A 61 -7.89 7.39 2.27
N LEU A 62 -6.64 6.92 2.18
CA LEU A 62 -6.14 5.85 3.05
C LEU A 62 -5.90 6.29 4.50
N SER A 63 -5.93 7.59 4.80
CA SER A 63 -5.88 8.09 6.18
C SER A 63 -7.24 8.05 6.88
N SER A 64 -8.34 7.78 6.16
CA SER A 64 -9.69 7.60 6.69
C SER A 64 -10.07 6.12 6.72
N MET A 65 -10.24 5.57 7.90
CA MET A 65 -10.63 4.16 8.06
C MET A 65 -12.03 3.91 7.51
N LYS A 66 -12.92 4.90 7.61
CA LYS A 66 -14.25 4.83 7.00
C LYS A 66 -14.14 4.74 5.47
N ALA A 67 -13.34 5.60 4.84
CA ALA A 67 -13.16 5.58 3.38
C ALA A 67 -12.56 4.26 2.89
N VAL A 68 -11.61 3.70 3.64
CA VAL A 68 -11.01 2.38 3.36
C VAL A 68 -12.07 1.28 3.46
N ALA A 69 -12.90 1.29 4.52
CA ALA A 69 -13.96 0.30 4.71
C ALA A 69 -15.02 0.38 3.60
N ASP A 70 -15.51 1.57 3.29
CA ASP A 70 -16.52 1.80 2.24
C ASP A 70 -15.98 1.37 0.85
N THR A 71 -14.69 1.64 0.58
CA THR A 71 -14.05 1.21 -0.66
C THR A 71 -13.92 -0.31 -0.72
N ALA A 72 -13.50 -0.95 0.36
CA ALA A 72 -13.42 -2.41 0.42
C ALA A 72 -14.77 -3.08 0.15
N ASP A 73 -15.87 -2.55 0.68
CA ASP A 73 -17.23 -3.07 0.45
C ASP A 73 -17.64 -2.95 -1.03
N LYS A 74 -17.32 -1.83 -1.67
CA LYS A 74 -17.55 -1.64 -3.10
C LYS A 74 -16.72 -2.63 -3.95
N LEU A 75 -15.47 -2.85 -3.55
CA LEU A 75 -14.58 -3.80 -4.23
C LEU A 75 -15.08 -5.24 -4.11
N LEU A 76 -15.55 -5.65 -2.93
CA LEU A 76 -16.14 -6.97 -2.70
C LEU A 76 -17.36 -7.21 -3.60
N ALA A 77 -18.23 -6.21 -3.71
CA ALA A 77 -19.43 -6.32 -4.53
C ALA A 77 -19.13 -6.46 -6.03
N ARG A 78 -18.02 -5.86 -6.51
CA ARG A 78 -17.65 -5.85 -7.93
C ARG A 78 -16.68 -6.95 -8.34
N ASN A 79 -15.85 -7.41 -7.42
CA ASN A 79 -14.77 -8.36 -7.69
C ASN A 79 -15.01 -9.66 -6.92
N PRO A 80 -15.79 -10.59 -7.45
CA PRO A 80 -16.11 -11.85 -6.77
C PRO A 80 -14.89 -12.76 -6.56
N SER A 81 -13.79 -12.50 -7.30
CA SER A 81 -12.53 -13.23 -7.18
C SER A 81 -11.37 -12.24 -7.24
N ILE A 82 -10.50 -12.26 -6.22
CA ILE A 82 -9.32 -11.41 -6.12
C ILE A 82 -8.07 -12.31 -6.10
N ASP A 83 -7.22 -12.18 -7.14
CA ASP A 83 -6.00 -12.99 -7.27
C ASP A 83 -4.80 -12.35 -6.57
N LEU A 84 -4.70 -11.01 -6.58
CA LEU A 84 -3.61 -10.30 -5.92
C LEU A 84 -4.11 -9.00 -5.27
N LEU A 85 -3.77 -8.83 -3.99
CA LEU A 85 -3.82 -7.54 -3.30
C LEU A 85 -2.41 -7.02 -3.11
N MET A 86 -2.10 -5.87 -3.67
CA MET A 86 -0.82 -5.18 -3.53
C MET A 86 -0.99 -3.96 -2.62
N ASN A 87 -0.61 -4.11 -1.35
CA ASN A 87 -0.52 -3.00 -0.39
C ASN A 87 0.77 -2.22 -0.64
N ASN A 88 0.74 -1.36 -1.68
CA ASN A 88 1.91 -0.62 -2.15
C ASN A 88 1.93 0.83 -1.63
N ALA A 89 0.78 1.45 -1.38
CA ALA A 89 0.72 2.82 -0.89
C ALA A 89 1.53 3.02 0.39
N GLY A 90 2.15 4.17 0.51
CA GLY A 90 2.88 4.57 1.71
C GLY A 90 3.16 6.07 1.72
N THR A 91 3.33 6.61 2.91
CA THR A 91 3.70 8.01 3.15
C THR A 91 4.70 8.13 4.29
N MET A 92 5.41 9.23 4.33
CA MET A 92 6.27 9.63 5.46
C MET A 92 6.02 11.12 5.72
N SER A 93 5.05 11.41 6.58
CA SER A 93 4.67 12.78 6.90
C SER A 93 5.84 13.58 7.49
N PRO A 94 6.06 14.83 7.06
CA PRO A 94 7.18 15.64 7.54
C PRO A 94 6.99 16.10 8.99
N HIS A 95 5.76 16.18 9.47
CA HIS A 95 5.35 16.58 10.82
C HIS A 95 4.15 15.74 11.26
N PHE A 96 3.81 15.83 12.54
CA PHE A 96 2.63 15.17 13.08
C PHE A 96 1.35 15.72 12.41
N ILE A 97 0.56 14.82 11.84
CA ILE A 97 -0.77 15.10 11.30
C ILE A 97 -1.73 14.10 11.91
N GLN A 98 -2.75 14.57 12.60
CA GLN A 98 -3.81 13.74 13.13
C GLN A 98 -4.89 13.52 12.08
N THR A 99 -5.28 12.27 11.88
CA THR A 99 -6.41 11.90 11.00
C THR A 99 -7.75 12.18 11.70
N GLU A 100 -8.85 12.13 10.94
CA GLU A 100 -10.21 12.24 11.50
C GLU A 100 -10.53 11.12 12.50
N ASP A 101 -9.91 9.95 12.34
CA ASP A 101 -10.05 8.80 13.25
C ASP A 101 -9.15 8.92 14.50
N GLY A 102 -8.38 10.00 14.66
CA GLY A 102 -7.51 10.25 15.81
C GLY A 102 -6.14 9.58 15.75
N PHE A 103 -5.76 8.94 14.65
CA PHE A 103 -4.46 8.31 14.47
C PHE A 103 -3.43 9.28 13.89
N GLU A 104 -2.14 8.95 14.03
CA GLU A 104 -1.09 9.63 13.27
C GLU A 104 -1.16 9.19 11.79
N GLN A 105 -1.02 10.14 10.86
CA GLN A 105 -1.26 9.92 9.42
C GLN A 105 -0.38 8.84 8.80
N THR A 106 0.92 8.79 9.13
CA THR A 106 1.82 7.76 8.59
C THR A 106 1.41 6.37 9.08
N THR A 107 0.98 6.28 10.33
CA THR A 107 0.46 5.03 10.94
C THR A 107 -0.85 4.61 10.27
N ALA A 108 -1.75 5.56 10.03
CA ALA A 108 -3.01 5.28 9.37
C ALA A 108 -2.79 4.73 7.95
N VAL A 109 -2.00 5.43 7.13
CA VAL A 109 -1.80 5.07 5.71
C VAL A 109 -0.93 3.82 5.53
N ASN A 110 0.17 3.69 6.30
CA ASN A 110 1.14 2.61 6.08
C ASN A 110 0.78 1.29 6.76
N TYR A 111 -0.04 1.33 7.81
CA TYR A 111 -0.36 0.14 8.59
C TYR A 111 -1.86 -0.12 8.74
N LEU A 112 -2.65 0.84 9.24
CA LEU A 112 -4.07 0.59 9.54
C LEU A 112 -4.89 0.39 8.26
N ALA A 113 -4.65 1.18 7.21
CA ALA A 113 -5.34 1.04 5.94
C ALA A 113 -5.06 -0.32 5.26
N PRO A 114 -3.80 -0.77 5.06
CA PRO A 114 -3.54 -2.10 4.51
C PRO A 114 -4.07 -3.22 5.41
N TYR A 115 -4.02 -3.08 6.73
CA TYR A 115 -4.61 -4.03 7.66
C TYR A 115 -6.13 -4.18 7.43
N LEU A 116 -6.86 -3.06 7.46
CA LEU A 116 -8.31 -3.04 7.31
C LEU A 116 -8.75 -3.52 5.92
N LEU A 117 -8.13 -2.97 4.87
CA LEU A 117 -8.41 -3.35 3.48
C LEU A 117 -8.20 -4.85 3.26
N THR A 118 -7.04 -5.37 3.68
CA THR A 118 -6.72 -6.80 3.56
C THR A 118 -7.76 -7.65 4.28
N ARG A 119 -8.09 -7.33 5.54
CA ARG A 119 -9.07 -8.08 6.33
C ARG A 119 -10.44 -8.11 5.67
N LYS A 120 -10.88 -6.99 5.12
CA LYS A 120 -12.18 -6.90 4.44
C LYS A 120 -12.21 -7.64 3.10
N LEU A 121 -11.12 -7.65 2.35
CA LEU A 121 -11.07 -8.31 1.02
C LEU A 121 -10.84 -9.82 1.07
N LEU A 122 -10.42 -10.38 2.21
CA LEU A 122 -10.18 -11.81 2.39
C LEU A 122 -11.34 -12.74 1.97
N PRO A 123 -12.63 -12.39 2.11
CA PRO A 123 -13.73 -13.26 1.67
C PRO A 123 -13.69 -13.60 0.18
N ASN A 124 -13.26 -12.68 -0.68
CA ASN A 124 -13.19 -12.89 -2.13
C ASN A 124 -11.81 -13.39 -2.61
N MET A 125 -10.91 -13.74 -1.68
CA MET A 125 -9.63 -14.39 -2.00
C MET A 125 -9.74 -15.91 -1.87
N HIS A 126 -9.11 -16.63 -2.78
CA HIS A 126 -9.20 -18.09 -2.93
C HIS A 126 -7.82 -18.76 -2.86
N ALA A 127 -7.77 -20.08 -2.91
CA ALA A 127 -6.51 -20.81 -3.01
C ALA A 127 -5.71 -20.39 -4.26
N GLY A 128 -4.45 -20.01 -4.08
CA GLY A 128 -3.60 -19.44 -5.12
C GLY A 128 -3.59 -17.91 -5.17
N SER A 129 -4.49 -17.23 -4.45
CA SER A 129 -4.43 -15.77 -4.29
C SER A 129 -3.16 -15.33 -3.55
N ARG A 130 -2.77 -14.07 -3.73
CA ARG A 130 -1.58 -13.49 -3.10
C ARG A 130 -1.88 -12.15 -2.45
N ILE A 131 -1.22 -11.89 -1.34
CA ILE A 131 -1.16 -10.58 -0.69
C ILE A 131 0.30 -10.17 -0.62
N VAL A 132 0.62 -8.97 -1.08
CA VAL A 132 1.98 -8.42 -1.01
C VAL A 132 1.93 -7.07 -0.32
N SER A 133 2.74 -6.92 0.74
CA SER A 133 2.87 -5.66 1.48
C SER A 133 4.21 -5.01 1.20
N MET A 134 4.20 -3.75 0.74
CA MET A 134 5.41 -2.97 0.48
C MET A 134 5.97 -2.44 1.81
N VAL A 135 6.99 -3.11 2.30
CA VAL A 135 7.74 -2.71 3.51
C VAL A 135 8.91 -1.78 3.15
N SER A 136 9.91 -1.67 3.98
CA SER A 136 11.17 -0.94 3.77
C SER A 136 12.21 -1.54 4.70
N CYS A 137 13.49 -1.55 4.33
CA CYS A 137 14.59 -1.99 5.19
C CYS A 137 14.60 -1.28 6.57
N THR A 138 13.98 -0.11 6.64
CA THR A 138 13.84 0.62 7.92
C THR A 138 12.99 -0.11 8.96
N TYR A 139 12.24 -1.17 8.60
CA TYR A 139 11.51 -1.98 9.58
C TYR A 139 12.46 -2.57 10.65
N GLN A 140 13.73 -2.79 10.28
CA GLN A 140 14.75 -3.36 11.19
C GLN A 140 15.10 -2.45 12.36
N ILE A 141 14.93 -1.14 12.21
CA ILE A 141 15.16 -0.14 13.27
C ILE A 141 13.84 0.37 13.88
N GLY A 142 12.72 -0.19 13.47
CA GLY A 142 11.40 0.14 14.01
C GLY A 142 11.23 -0.37 15.44
N HIS A 143 10.37 0.31 16.20
CA HIS A 143 9.97 -0.08 17.54
C HIS A 143 8.46 0.09 17.71
N ILE A 144 7.81 -0.92 18.31
CA ILE A 144 6.37 -0.87 18.61
C ILE A 144 6.22 -0.79 20.12
N GLY A 145 5.87 0.38 20.61
CA GLY A 145 5.64 0.65 22.03
C GLY A 145 4.15 0.96 22.31
N PRO A 146 3.82 1.28 23.58
CA PRO A 146 2.45 1.58 23.99
C PRO A 146 1.77 2.72 23.22
N HIS A 147 2.56 3.68 22.75
CA HIS A 147 2.07 4.88 22.04
C HIS A 147 2.12 4.75 20.51
N PHE A 148 2.26 3.51 19.98
CA PHE A 148 2.38 3.28 18.53
C PHE A 148 1.27 3.94 17.69
N PHE A 149 0.03 3.87 18.13
CA PHE A 149 -1.10 4.44 17.38
C PHE A 149 -1.23 5.96 17.47
N THR A 150 -0.63 6.57 18.48
CA THR A 150 -0.66 8.03 18.68
C THR A 150 0.63 8.71 18.23
N ASN A 151 1.74 7.99 18.14
CA ASN A 151 3.06 8.35 17.59
C ASN A 151 3.38 9.86 17.62
N GLY A 152 3.74 10.39 18.81
CA GLY A 152 4.16 11.78 18.95
C GLY A 152 3.04 12.78 19.25
N ARG A 153 1.80 12.34 19.53
CA ARG A 153 0.69 13.23 19.92
C ARG A 153 1.01 14.05 21.20
N GLU A 154 1.87 13.53 22.04
CA GLU A 154 2.21 14.12 23.34
C GLU A 154 3.62 14.74 23.37
N SER A 155 4.35 14.73 22.24
CA SER A 155 5.72 15.28 22.17
C SER A 155 5.79 16.46 21.22
N ASP A 156 6.46 17.54 21.64
CA ASP A 156 6.81 18.67 20.78
C ASP A 156 7.79 18.29 19.65
N SER A 157 8.29 17.06 19.66
CA SER A 157 9.20 16.53 18.66
C SER A 157 8.62 15.32 17.92
N TYR A 158 8.18 15.55 16.70
CA TYR A 158 7.79 14.49 15.76
C TYR A 158 9.01 14.06 14.93
N TRP A 159 9.38 12.78 15.03
CA TRP A 159 10.51 12.21 14.29
C TRP A 159 10.02 11.28 13.19
N ARG A 160 9.95 11.82 11.96
CA ARG A 160 9.36 11.13 10.80
C ARG A 160 9.99 9.77 10.49
N ILE A 161 11.32 9.62 10.64
CA ILE A 161 12.03 8.35 10.34
C ILE A 161 11.67 7.26 11.34
N PRO A 162 11.74 7.47 12.68
CA PRO A 162 11.24 6.50 13.65
C PRO A 162 9.78 6.13 13.42
N VAL A 163 8.88 7.10 13.24
CA VAL A 163 7.45 6.84 13.00
C VAL A 163 7.27 5.98 11.75
N TYR A 164 7.89 6.35 10.64
CA TYR A 164 7.86 5.57 9.41
C TYR A 164 8.38 4.14 9.62
N SER A 165 9.54 3.98 10.28
CA SER A 165 10.16 2.69 10.57
C SER A 165 9.25 1.81 11.44
N ASN A 166 8.60 2.40 12.45
CA ASN A 166 7.62 1.71 13.30
C ASN A 166 6.45 1.18 12.48
N THR A 167 5.93 1.98 11.53
CA THR A 167 4.82 1.54 10.66
C THR A 167 5.24 0.41 9.72
N LYS A 168 6.47 0.44 9.21
CA LYS A 168 6.99 -0.63 8.35
C LYS A 168 7.27 -1.92 9.13
N LEU A 169 7.71 -1.82 10.40
CA LEU A 169 7.78 -2.97 11.30
C LEU A 169 6.39 -3.56 11.58
N ALA A 170 5.40 -2.72 11.90
CA ALA A 170 4.03 -3.18 12.13
C ALA A 170 3.46 -3.91 10.90
N LEU A 171 3.65 -3.36 9.70
CA LEU A 171 3.21 -3.97 8.45
C LEU A 171 3.94 -5.30 8.17
N TRP A 172 5.23 -5.38 8.46
CA TRP A 172 6.01 -6.62 8.35
C TRP A 172 5.50 -7.71 9.30
N LEU A 173 5.28 -7.36 10.58
CA LEU A 173 4.73 -8.28 11.59
C LEU A 173 3.33 -8.76 11.22
N PHE A 174 2.46 -7.86 10.75
CA PHE A 174 1.14 -8.21 10.24
C PHE A 174 1.24 -9.19 9.07
N THR A 175 2.11 -8.91 8.11
CA THR A 175 2.30 -9.75 6.92
C THR A 175 2.77 -11.16 7.32
N ARG A 176 3.70 -11.26 8.25
CA ARG A 176 4.21 -12.53 8.77
C ARG A 176 3.11 -13.33 9.46
N GLU A 177 2.41 -12.72 10.40
CA GLU A 177 1.30 -13.35 11.13
C GLU A 177 0.18 -13.81 10.18
N LEU A 178 -0.16 -12.96 9.22
CA LEU A 178 -1.20 -13.28 8.24
C LEU A 178 -0.79 -14.45 7.34
N SER A 179 0.50 -14.55 6.99
CA SER A 179 1.04 -15.70 6.21
C SER A 179 0.80 -17.02 6.91
N GLU A 180 1.05 -17.08 8.22
CA GLU A 180 0.80 -18.28 9.01
C GLU A 180 -0.70 -18.62 9.08
N ARG A 181 -1.55 -17.63 9.34
CA ARG A 181 -3.01 -17.83 9.45
C ARG A 181 -3.67 -18.27 8.15
N LEU A 182 -3.14 -17.84 7.00
CA LEU A 182 -3.71 -18.15 5.69
C LEU A 182 -3.07 -19.37 5.00
N ARG A 183 -2.10 -20.01 5.62
CA ARG A 183 -1.42 -21.21 5.08
C ARG A 183 -2.40 -22.31 4.68
N GLN A 184 -3.35 -22.62 5.54
CA GLN A 184 -4.36 -23.65 5.26
C GLN A 184 -5.36 -23.27 4.17
N ARG A 185 -5.52 -21.97 3.91
CA ARG A 185 -6.32 -21.45 2.78
C ARG A 185 -5.55 -21.41 1.47
N HIS A 186 -4.27 -21.81 1.47
CA HIS A 186 -3.38 -21.72 0.30
C HIS A 186 -3.31 -20.31 -0.32
N ILE A 187 -3.39 -19.26 0.51
CA ILE A 187 -3.19 -17.88 0.13
C ILE A 187 -1.77 -17.49 0.54
N SER A 188 -0.96 -17.06 -0.44
CA SER A 188 0.42 -16.62 -0.19
C SER A 188 0.44 -15.18 0.32
N VAL A 189 1.17 -14.90 1.40
CA VAL A 189 1.31 -13.56 1.95
C VAL A 189 2.79 -13.24 2.06
N ASN A 190 3.23 -12.16 1.40
CA ASN A 190 4.63 -11.79 1.29
C ASN A 190 4.86 -10.31 1.62
N ALA A 191 6.03 -10.00 2.16
CA ALA A 191 6.55 -8.64 2.24
C ALA A 191 7.56 -8.42 1.10
N ALA A 192 7.53 -7.25 0.49
CA ALA A 192 8.51 -6.81 -0.50
C ALA A 192 9.21 -5.55 -0.01
N ASP A 193 10.53 -5.55 -0.03
CA ASP A 193 11.35 -4.37 0.22
C ASP A 193 11.94 -3.90 -1.11
N PRO A 194 11.59 -2.71 -1.60
CA PRO A 194 12.08 -2.21 -2.88
C PRO A 194 13.51 -1.65 -2.81
N GLY A 195 14.13 -1.65 -1.62
CA GLY A 195 15.38 -0.93 -1.41
C GLY A 195 15.20 0.59 -1.43
N ILE A 196 16.29 1.31 -1.74
CA ILE A 196 16.26 2.78 -1.87
C ILE A 196 15.83 3.11 -3.30
N VAL A 197 14.58 3.53 -3.45
CA VAL A 197 14.03 3.97 -4.74
C VAL A 197 13.73 5.47 -4.70
N SER A 198 14.03 6.17 -5.80
CA SER A 198 13.66 7.57 -5.98
C SER A 198 12.14 7.66 -6.21
N THR A 199 11.40 7.90 -5.15
CA THR A 199 9.94 8.06 -5.18
C THR A 199 9.54 9.36 -4.48
N GLY A 200 8.29 9.79 -4.62
CA GLY A 200 7.76 10.96 -3.92
C GLY A 200 7.77 10.88 -2.39
N ILE A 201 8.13 9.71 -1.80
CA ILE A 201 8.27 9.54 -0.35
C ILE A 201 9.56 10.17 0.17
N ILE A 202 10.65 10.10 -0.62
CA ILE A 202 11.95 10.73 -0.29
C ILE A 202 12.17 11.87 -1.28
N PRO A 203 12.16 13.15 -0.85
CA PRO A 203 12.48 14.28 -1.72
C PRO A 203 13.88 14.12 -2.35
N VAL A 204 14.03 14.53 -3.60
CA VAL A 204 15.26 14.41 -4.43
C VAL A 204 16.53 14.96 -3.77
N SER A 205 16.41 15.85 -2.78
CA SER A 205 17.53 16.41 -2.04
C SER A 205 18.41 15.39 -1.27
N TYR A 206 17.94 14.14 -1.11
CA TYR A 206 18.69 13.08 -0.44
C TYR A 206 19.32 12.06 -1.43
N THR A 207 19.14 12.22 -2.74
CA THR A 207 19.67 11.28 -3.75
C THR A 207 21.13 11.56 -4.14
N HIS A 208 21.84 12.47 -3.49
CA HIS A 208 23.26 12.73 -3.77
C HIS A 208 24.24 11.81 -3.00
N LEU A 209 23.78 10.79 -2.32
CA LEU A 209 24.66 9.69 -1.92
C LEU A 209 24.77 8.71 -3.11
N ARG A 210 25.43 9.14 -4.19
CA ARG A 210 25.95 8.21 -5.19
C ARG A 210 27.00 7.34 -4.50
N ALA A 211 26.77 6.04 -4.48
CA ALA A 211 27.85 5.09 -4.29
C ALA A 211 28.92 5.40 -5.35
N HIS A 212 30.13 5.75 -4.92
CA HIS A 212 31.29 5.70 -5.78
C HIS A 212 31.54 4.23 -6.03
N GLU A 213 31.26 3.77 -7.24
CA GLU A 213 31.77 2.51 -7.76
C GLU A 213 33.30 2.69 -7.86
N THR A 214 34.03 1.92 -7.10
CA THR A 214 35.43 1.60 -7.33
C THR A 214 35.52 0.21 -7.96
#